data_784c9b50115f2620b9c53cee4a2709ea
#
_entry.id   784c9b50115f2620b9c53cee4a2709ea
#
_cell.length_a   1.000
_cell.length_b   1.000
_cell.length_c   1.000
_cell.angle_alpha   90.00
_cell.angle_beta   90.00
_cell.angle_gamma   90.00
#
_symmetry.space_group_name_H-M   'P 1'
#
loop_
_entity.id
_entity.type
_entity.pdbx_description
1 polymer ?
#
loop_
_entity_poly.entity_id
_entity_poly.type
_entity_poly.pdbx_seq_one_letter_code
_entity_poly.pdbx_strand_id
1 'polypeptide(L)'
;MRLFFALDLPPATARAVTLWRERNPIAAGRPVPAANLHLTLAFLGELEERQLEPLCEATDAQLASRTPGAARLALDCVGYWPRPGVFWLGSTQAPPPALQALARGLQQLGGRF
;
A
#
# COMPACT_ATOMS: atom_id res chain seq x y z
N MET A 1 6.49 -10.00 -14.40
CA MET A 1 6.39 -8.66 -13.78
C MET A 1 6.10 -8.77 -12.28
N ARG A 2 6.64 -7.88 -11.51
CA ARG A 2 6.38 -7.83 -10.07
C ARG A 2 5.09 -7.07 -9.80
N LEU A 3 4.20 -7.67 -9.03
CA LEU A 3 2.91 -7.10 -8.71
C LEU A 3 2.70 -7.01 -7.20
N PHE A 4 1.93 -6.02 -6.82
CA PHE A 4 1.48 -5.87 -5.45
C PHE A 4 0.12 -5.13 -5.43
N PHE A 5 -0.64 -5.38 -4.39
CA PHE A 5 -1.86 -4.62 -4.13
C PHE A 5 -1.53 -3.42 -3.24
N ALA A 6 -2.09 -2.28 -3.58
CA ALA A 6 -1.88 -1.05 -2.83
C ALA A 6 -3.12 -0.18 -2.82
N LEU A 7 -3.20 0.68 -1.80
CA LEU A 7 -4.20 1.75 -1.75
C LEU A 7 -3.51 3.06 -2.06
N ASP A 8 -4.14 3.87 -2.90
CA ASP A 8 -3.73 5.25 -3.09
C ASP A 8 -4.09 6.06 -1.85
N LEU A 9 -3.30 7.07 -1.55
CA LEU A 9 -3.66 8.01 -0.49
C LEU A 9 -4.72 8.99 -0.99
N PRO A 10 -5.66 9.39 -0.13
CA PRO A 10 -6.53 10.51 -0.47
C PRO A 10 -5.70 11.75 -0.83
N PRO A 11 -6.13 12.58 -1.78
CA PRO A 11 -5.33 13.75 -2.21
C PRO A 11 -4.90 14.67 -1.07
N ALA A 12 -5.78 14.89 -0.10
CA ALA A 12 -5.45 15.72 1.06
C ALA A 12 -4.36 15.08 1.92
N THR A 13 -4.38 13.76 2.09
CA THR A 13 -3.35 13.04 2.84
C THR A 13 -2.02 13.05 2.12
N ALA A 14 -2.01 12.81 0.82
CA ALA A 14 -0.78 12.87 0.02
C ALA A 14 -0.15 14.26 0.09
N ARG A 15 -0.98 15.30 0.05
CA ARG A 15 -0.53 16.68 0.18
C ARG A 15 0.07 16.95 1.57
N ALA A 16 -0.59 16.48 2.62
CA ALA A 16 -0.09 16.62 3.99
C ALA A 16 1.27 15.93 4.17
N VAL A 17 1.44 14.75 3.62
CA VAL A 17 2.71 14.01 3.64
C VAL A 17 3.80 14.80 2.91
N THR A 18 3.49 15.32 1.73
CA THR A 18 4.43 16.11 0.94
C THR A 18 4.88 17.37 1.69
N LEU A 19 3.95 18.11 2.29
CA LEU A 19 4.26 19.29 3.08
C LEU A 19 5.09 18.97 4.32
N TRP A 20 4.75 17.89 5.00
CA TRP A 20 5.53 17.43 6.15
C TRP A 20 6.96 17.08 5.73
N ARG A 21 7.13 16.40 4.63
CA ARG A 21 8.43 15.99 4.09
C ARG A 21 9.30 17.20 3.73
N GLU A 22 8.71 18.26 3.18
CA GLU A 22 9.41 19.50 2.87
C GLU A 22 9.94 20.20 4.12
N ARG A 23 9.22 20.09 5.23
CA ARG A 23 9.61 20.66 6.52
C ARG A 23 10.62 19.78 7.29
N ASN A 24 10.71 18.52 6.93
CA ASN A 24 11.55 17.53 7.58
C ASN A 24 12.41 16.81 6.53
N PRO A 25 13.33 17.52 5.86
CA PRO A 25 14.08 16.95 4.77
C PRO A 25 14.98 15.82 5.25
N ILE A 26 15.02 14.76 4.44
CA ILE A 26 15.93 13.63 4.64
C ILE A 26 17.09 13.83 3.67
N ALA A 27 18.31 13.80 4.18
CA ALA A 27 19.50 14.15 3.42
C ALA A 27 19.86 13.16 2.30
N ALA A 28 19.32 11.94 2.32
CA ALA A 28 19.67 10.88 1.39
C ALA A 28 18.46 10.46 0.56
N GLY A 29 18.70 10.10 -0.70
CA GLY A 29 17.71 9.53 -1.58
C GLY A 29 16.84 10.54 -2.29
N ARG A 30 15.92 10.02 -3.09
CA ARG A 30 14.95 10.82 -3.84
C ARG A 30 13.59 10.77 -3.17
N PRO A 31 12.92 11.91 -2.99
CA PRO A 31 11.53 11.89 -2.55
C PRO A 31 10.65 11.15 -3.56
N VAL A 32 9.80 10.27 -3.08
CA VAL A 32 8.79 9.63 -3.91
C VAL A 32 7.79 10.68 -4.36
N PRO A 33 7.47 10.78 -5.66
CA PRO A 33 6.45 11.73 -6.12
C PRO A 33 5.12 11.53 -5.41
N ALA A 34 4.39 12.61 -5.18
CA ALA A 34 3.10 12.54 -4.47
C ALA A 34 2.14 11.53 -5.09
N ALA A 35 2.13 11.45 -6.43
CA ALA A 35 1.28 10.50 -7.15
C ALA A 35 1.62 9.03 -6.89
N ASN A 36 2.82 8.74 -6.39
CA ASN A 36 3.29 7.38 -6.14
C ASN A 36 3.25 7.00 -4.66
N LEU A 37 2.82 7.91 -3.79
CA LEU A 37 2.61 7.58 -2.38
C LEU A 37 1.44 6.62 -2.24
N HIS A 38 1.67 5.51 -1.56
CA HIS A 38 0.68 4.44 -1.45
C HIS A 38 0.88 3.64 -0.18
N LEU A 39 -0.14 2.89 0.19
CA LEU A 39 -0.08 1.89 1.25
C LEU A 39 -0.12 0.51 0.60
N THR A 40 0.98 -0.24 0.69
CA THR A 40 1.03 -1.60 0.19
C THR A 40 0.21 -2.52 1.09
N LEU A 41 -0.68 -3.32 0.49
CA LEU A 41 -1.51 -4.28 1.20
C LEU A 41 -0.96 -5.70 1.11
N ALA A 42 -0.46 -6.09 -0.05
CA ALA A 42 0.04 -7.44 -0.26
C ALA A 42 1.00 -7.49 -1.45
N PHE A 43 2.13 -8.14 -1.27
CA PHE A 43 3.08 -8.40 -2.36
C PHE A 43 2.76 -9.75 -2.98
N LEU A 44 2.66 -9.79 -4.31
CA LEU A 44 2.38 -11.02 -5.05
C LEU A 44 3.63 -11.67 -5.65
N GLY A 45 4.71 -10.89 -5.77
CA GLY A 45 5.94 -11.34 -6.40
C GLY A 45 5.86 -11.33 -7.92
N GLU A 46 6.61 -12.23 -8.54
CA GLU A 46 6.66 -12.32 -10.01
C GLU A 46 5.45 -13.08 -10.53
N LEU A 47 4.72 -12.46 -11.45
CA LEU A 47 3.63 -13.08 -12.20
C LEU A 47 3.86 -12.87 -13.68
N GLU A 48 3.36 -13.82 -14.48
CA GLU A 48 3.40 -13.71 -15.92
C GLU A 48 2.30 -12.75 -16.40
N GLU A 49 2.56 -12.07 -17.50
CA GLU A 49 1.62 -11.10 -18.07
C GLU A 49 0.24 -11.71 -18.34
N ARG A 50 0.20 -12.98 -18.76
CA ARG A 50 -1.04 -13.71 -19.01
C ARG A 50 -1.90 -13.90 -17.76
N GLN A 51 -1.32 -13.74 -16.55
CA GLN A 51 -2.03 -13.90 -15.28
C GLN A 51 -2.69 -12.60 -14.81
N LEU A 52 -2.33 -11.48 -15.42
CA LEU A 52 -2.80 -10.16 -14.95
C LEU A 52 -4.32 -10.01 -15.09
N GLU A 53 -4.87 -10.33 -16.24
CA GLU A 53 -6.31 -10.20 -16.46
C GLU A 53 -7.13 -11.12 -15.56
N PRO A 54 -6.82 -12.42 -15.44
CA PRO A 54 -7.50 -13.28 -14.48
C PRO A 54 -7.38 -12.80 -13.04
N LEU A 55 -6.22 -12.26 -12.66
CA LEU A 55 -6.01 -11.69 -11.32
C LEU A 55 -6.93 -10.49 -11.08
N CYS A 56 -7.02 -9.58 -12.03
CA CYS A 56 -7.89 -8.40 -11.94
C CYS A 56 -9.37 -8.81 -11.84
N GLU A 57 -9.80 -9.77 -12.64
CA GLU A 57 -11.17 -10.29 -12.59
C GLU A 57 -11.50 -10.92 -11.25
N ALA A 58 -10.59 -11.74 -10.71
CA ALA A 58 -10.77 -12.37 -9.41
C ALA A 58 -10.81 -11.33 -8.28
N THR A 59 -10.00 -10.29 -8.40
CA THR A 59 -9.97 -9.19 -7.42
C THR A 59 -11.28 -8.42 -7.43
N ASP A 60 -11.77 -8.06 -8.60
CA ASP A 60 -13.05 -7.35 -8.76
C ASP A 60 -14.20 -8.16 -8.20
N ALA A 61 -14.23 -9.45 -8.48
CA ALA A 61 -15.27 -10.36 -7.96
C ALA A 61 -15.22 -10.44 -6.44
N GLN A 62 -14.03 -10.55 -5.85
CA GLN A 62 -13.89 -10.63 -4.39
C GLN A 62 -14.32 -9.34 -3.71
N LEU A 63 -13.94 -8.18 -4.25
CA LEU A 63 -14.32 -6.89 -3.69
C LEU A 63 -15.81 -6.61 -3.83
N ALA A 64 -16.43 -7.10 -4.90
CA ALA A 64 -17.88 -7.00 -5.10
C ALA A 64 -18.65 -7.86 -4.09
N SER A 65 -18.14 -9.06 -3.76
CA SER A 65 -18.80 -9.95 -2.81
C SER A 65 -18.54 -9.56 -1.35
N ARG A 66 -17.41 -8.91 -1.06
CA ARG A 66 -17.01 -8.44 0.26
C ARG A 66 -16.51 -7.02 0.18
N THR A 67 -17.41 -6.07 0.23
CA THR A 67 -17.04 -4.66 0.20
C THR A 67 -16.24 -4.31 1.44
N PRO A 68 -15.00 -3.78 1.29
CA PRO A 68 -14.20 -3.40 2.44
C PRO A 68 -14.86 -2.29 3.25
N GLY A 69 -14.75 -2.38 4.57
CA GLY A 69 -15.16 -1.31 5.46
C GLY A 69 -14.18 -0.15 5.45
N ALA A 70 -14.67 1.02 5.84
CA ALA A 70 -13.79 2.17 6.04
C ALA A 70 -12.85 1.92 7.20
N ALA A 71 -11.61 2.44 7.08
CA ALA A 71 -10.62 2.32 8.12
C ALA A 71 -9.84 3.63 8.25
N ARG A 72 -9.38 3.91 9.46
CA ARG A 72 -8.57 5.09 9.75
C ARG A 72 -7.21 4.62 10.26
N LEU A 73 -6.15 5.12 9.66
CA LEU A 73 -4.78 4.81 10.02
C LEU A 73 -4.05 6.11 10.32
N ALA A 74 -3.47 6.23 11.52
CA ALA A 74 -2.66 7.39 11.87
C ALA A 74 -1.21 7.14 11.46
N LEU A 75 -0.63 8.06 10.71
CA LEU A 75 0.77 8.01 10.31
C LEU A 75 1.59 8.81 11.34
N ASP A 76 2.06 8.13 12.36
CA ASP A 76 2.66 8.76 13.53
C ASP A 76 4.11 8.34 13.80
N CYS A 77 4.72 7.57 12.91
CA CYS A 77 6.11 7.18 13.03
C CYS A 77 6.79 7.07 11.68
N VAL A 78 8.11 7.14 11.71
CA VAL A 78 8.96 6.96 10.53
C VAL A 78 9.93 5.82 10.76
N GLY A 79 10.34 5.18 9.69
CA GLY A 79 11.33 4.13 9.75
C GLY A 79 12.16 4.08 8.48
N TYR A 80 13.16 3.22 8.49
CA TYR A 80 14.06 3.07 7.37
C TYR A 80 14.41 1.60 7.17
N TRP A 81 14.23 1.13 5.94
CA TRP A 81 14.70 -0.17 5.52
C TRP A 81 16.00 0.01 4.75
N PRO A 82 17.15 -0.43 5.28
CA PRO A 82 18.44 -0.25 4.58
C PRO A 82 18.51 -0.99 3.25
N ARG A 83 17.69 -2.01 3.08
CA ARG A 83 17.55 -2.75 1.83
C ARG A 83 16.09 -2.80 1.42
N PRO A 84 15.71 -2.11 0.33
CA PRO A 84 16.54 -1.43 -0.70
C PRO A 84 16.91 0.03 -0.39
N GLY A 85 16.70 0.52 0.80
CA GLY A 85 16.96 1.92 1.16
C GLY A 85 15.71 2.77 1.02
N VAL A 86 14.72 2.51 1.87
CA VAL A 86 13.42 3.19 1.84
C VAL A 86 13.12 3.79 3.20
N PHE A 87 12.85 5.10 3.21
CA PHE A 87 12.22 5.74 4.35
C PHE A 87 10.70 5.62 4.21
N TRP A 88 10.04 5.29 5.30
CA TRP A 88 8.60 5.06 5.30
C TRP A 88 7.91 5.77 6.45
N LEU A 89 6.65 6.11 6.24
CA LEU A 89 5.73 6.54 7.29
C LEU A 89 4.85 5.36 7.68
N GLY A 90 4.61 5.21 8.97
CA GLY A 90 3.78 4.13 9.47
C GLY A 90 3.03 4.52 10.72
N SER A 91 2.38 3.53 11.32
CA SER A 91 1.60 3.70 12.53
C SER A 91 2.21 2.88 13.65
N THR A 92 2.23 3.45 14.85
CA THR A 92 2.64 2.74 16.08
C THR A 92 1.52 1.84 16.59
N GLN A 93 0.30 2.05 16.14
CA GLN A 93 -0.85 1.25 16.55
C GLN A 93 -1.06 0.07 15.60
N ALA A 94 -1.70 -0.98 16.11
CA ALA A 94 -2.09 -2.10 15.27
C ALA A 94 -3.03 -1.64 14.15
N PRO A 95 -2.92 -2.23 12.93
CA PRO A 95 -3.81 -1.86 11.84
C PRO A 95 -5.28 -2.10 12.20
N PRO A 96 -6.20 -1.24 11.72
CA PRO A 96 -7.64 -1.47 11.92
C PRO A 96 -8.07 -2.84 11.39
N PRO A 97 -9.05 -3.51 12.04
CA PRO A 97 -9.51 -4.83 11.58
C PRO A 97 -9.97 -4.88 10.12
N ALA A 98 -10.65 -3.84 9.65
CA ALA A 98 -11.11 -3.77 8.26
C ALA A 98 -9.92 -3.76 7.28
N LEU A 99 -8.86 -3.04 7.62
CA LEU A 99 -7.65 -2.96 6.80
C LEU A 99 -6.89 -4.30 6.80
N GLN A 100 -6.78 -4.94 7.97
CA GLN A 100 -6.17 -6.26 8.08
C GLN A 100 -6.93 -7.30 7.27
N ALA A 101 -8.26 -7.29 7.34
CA ALA A 101 -9.10 -8.22 6.61
C ALA A 101 -8.93 -8.05 5.10
N LEU A 102 -8.89 -6.82 4.62
CA LEU A 102 -8.65 -6.52 3.21
C LEU A 102 -7.29 -7.05 2.77
N ALA A 103 -6.24 -6.74 3.51
CA ALA A 103 -4.88 -7.18 3.17
C ALA A 103 -4.77 -8.71 3.14
N ARG A 104 -5.32 -9.39 4.13
CA ARG A 104 -5.31 -10.86 4.17
C ARG A 104 -6.08 -11.46 3.01
N GLY A 105 -7.25 -10.92 2.71
CA GLY A 105 -8.07 -11.40 1.60
C GLY A 105 -7.36 -11.29 0.26
N LEU A 106 -6.68 -10.17 0.04
CA LEU A 106 -5.91 -9.95 -1.19
C LEU A 106 -4.65 -10.83 -1.24
N GLN A 107 -3.98 -11.04 -0.12
CA GLN A 107 -2.83 -11.95 -0.05
C GLN A 107 -3.23 -13.38 -0.37
N GLN A 108 -4.32 -13.85 0.18
CA GLN A 108 -4.85 -15.20 -0.08
C GLN A 108 -5.28 -15.35 -1.53
N LEU A 109 -5.95 -14.35 -2.09
CA LEU A 109 -6.34 -14.34 -3.49
C LEU A 109 -5.12 -14.40 -4.40
N GLY A 110 -4.11 -13.57 -4.15
CA GLY A 110 -2.88 -13.56 -4.93
C GLY A 110 -2.13 -14.88 -4.88
N GLY A 111 -2.19 -15.58 -3.76
CA GLY A 111 -1.56 -16.89 -3.60
C GLY A 111 -2.12 -17.99 -4.50
N ARG A 112 -3.29 -17.77 -5.12
CA ARG A 112 -3.89 -18.69 -6.09
C ARG A 112 -3.33 -18.51 -7.50
N PHE A 113 -2.52 -17.52 -7.69
CA PHE A 113 -1.88 -17.19 -8.95
C PHE A 113 -0.36 -17.33 -8.82
#